data_b56ed1f7ceb79f908f50793dfff95892
#
_entry.id   b56ed1f7ceb79f908f50793dfff95892
#
_cell.length_a   1.000
_cell.length_b   1.000
_cell.length_c   1.000
_cell.angle_alpha   90.00
_cell.angle_beta   90.00
_cell.angle_gamma   90.00
#
_symmetry.space_group_name_H-M   'P 1'
#
loop_
_entity.id
_entity.type
_entity.pdbx_description
1 polymer ?
#
loop_
_entity_poly.entity_id
_entity_poly.type
_entity_poly.pdbx_seq_one_letter_code
_entity_poly.pdbx_strand_id
1 'polypeptide(L)'
;MLKKHKKVFIVVGVGIICGALAWLLQGGIIMGIFYLLSESAEIEVNTDISKYQDFIGKNAVEEYRNKWGMDESIFPQEITEQMTVKDYKMVYYNPWDAQYLSYLVVQYDADNYEDEVERLMAYPSTEYIGYYGAEGFDDEYELLAMCADSYQGFVYALTDGQDTIIYVEIIFCNYFMDIDYKEYISEKFLPIGFDATSNNPYEQKMMNRGQE
;
A
#
# COMPACT_ATOMS: atom_id res chain seq x y z
N MET A 1 34.21 -2.35 -60.04
CA MET A 1 34.31 -2.47 -58.55
C MET A 1 33.18 -1.73 -57.83
N LEU A 2 32.81 -0.53 -58.15
CA LEU A 2 31.80 0.28 -57.43
C LEU A 2 30.39 -0.37 -57.30
N LYS A 3 29.91 -1.17 -58.25
CA LYS A 3 28.58 -1.79 -58.18
C LYS A 3 28.45 -2.89 -57.12
N LYS A 4 29.55 -3.55 -56.73
CA LYS A 4 29.56 -4.62 -55.73
C LYS A 4 29.44 -4.06 -54.33
N HIS A 5 30.04 -2.93 -54.02
CA HIS A 5 29.95 -2.25 -52.74
C HIS A 5 28.57 -1.66 -52.49
N LYS A 6 27.87 -1.12 -53.50
CA LYS A 6 26.52 -0.60 -53.31
C LYS A 6 25.51 -1.69 -52.86
N LYS A 7 25.63 -2.91 -53.36
CA LYS A 7 24.74 -4.03 -52.98
C LYS A 7 25.00 -4.47 -51.53
N VAL A 8 26.26 -4.45 -51.09
CA VAL A 8 26.60 -4.80 -49.71
C VAL A 8 26.09 -3.75 -48.73
N PHE A 9 26.19 -2.47 -49.03
CA PHE A 9 25.64 -1.38 -48.17
C PHE A 9 24.11 -1.44 -48.06
N ILE A 10 23.41 -1.81 -49.13
CA ILE A 10 21.95 -1.96 -49.10
C ILE A 10 21.53 -3.16 -48.25
N VAL A 11 22.20 -4.29 -48.35
CA VAL A 11 21.91 -5.48 -47.53
C VAL A 11 22.17 -5.24 -46.04
N VAL A 12 23.28 -4.57 -45.72
CA VAL A 12 23.57 -4.22 -44.32
C VAL A 12 22.54 -3.21 -43.77
N GLY A 13 22.20 -2.18 -44.56
CA GLY A 13 21.19 -1.21 -44.18
C GLY A 13 19.82 -1.82 -43.89
N VAL A 14 19.37 -2.73 -44.79
CA VAL A 14 18.10 -3.47 -44.59
C VAL A 14 18.17 -4.38 -43.36
N GLY A 15 19.28 -5.06 -43.10
CA GLY A 15 19.49 -5.88 -41.90
C GLY A 15 19.38 -5.10 -40.62
N ILE A 16 19.97 -3.90 -40.55
CA ILE A 16 19.87 -3.01 -39.37
C ILE A 16 18.43 -2.53 -39.14
N ILE A 17 17.75 -2.13 -40.20
CA ILE A 17 16.33 -1.69 -40.11
C ILE A 17 15.43 -2.83 -39.67
N CYS A 18 15.58 -4.03 -40.21
CA CYS A 18 14.81 -5.19 -39.78
C CYS A 18 15.10 -5.58 -38.33
N GLY A 19 16.35 -5.49 -37.90
CA GLY A 19 16.74 -5.73 -36.50
C GLY A 19 16.13 -4.72 -35.53
N ALA A 20 16.15 -3.44 -35.89
CA ALA A 20 15.55 -2.38 -35.08
C ALA A 20 13.99 -2.52 -35.01
N LEU A 21 13.35 -2.85 -36.13
CA LEU A 21 11.91 -3.11 -36.15
C LEU A 21 11.52 -4.36 -35.34
N ALA A 22 12.31 -5.43 -35.41
CA ALA A 22 12.09 -6.63 -34.62
C ALA A 22 12.23 -6.32 -33.12
N TRP A 23 13.21 -5.51 -32.72
CA TRP A 23 13.42 -5.09 -31.34
C TRP A 23 12.28 -4.20 -30.84
N LEU A 24 11.80 -3.25 -31.63
CA LEU A 24 10.64 -2.41 -31.31
C LEU A 24 9.36 -3.23 -31.18
N LEU A 25 9.13 -4.21 -32.08
CA LEU A 25 7.98 -5.11 -32.04
C LEU A 25 8.00 -6.00 -30.80
N GLN A 26 9.17 -6.54 -30.43
CA GLN A 26 9.32 -7.33 -29.20
C GLN A 26 9.03 -6.48 -27.95
N GLY A 27 9.56 -5.25 -27.89
CA GLY A 27 9.27 -4.33 -26.79
C GLY A 27 7.78 -3.99 -26.70
N GLY A 28 7.12 -3.71 -27.83
CA GLY A 28 5.68 -3.43 -27.86
C GLY A 28 4.82 -4.63 -27.45
N ILE A 29 5.21 -5.84 -27.83
CA ILE A 29 4.49 -7.08 -27.42
C ILE A 29 4.65 -7.30 -25.91
N ILE A 30 5.87 -7.16 -25.38
CA ILE A 30 6.13 -7.30 -23.94
C ILE A 30 5.32 -6.28 -23.16
N MET A 31 5.38 -4.99 -23.52
CA MET A 31 4.59 -3.94 -22.87
C MET A 31 3.09 -4.20 -22.97
N GLY A 32 2.61 -4.70 -24.10
CA GLY A 32 1.19 -5.06 -24.27
C GLY A 32 0.75 -6.23 -23.39
N ILE A 33 1.62 -7.24 -23.22
CA ILE A 33 1.36 -8.35 -22.29
C ILE A 33 1.34 -7.83 -20.84
N PHE A 34 2.30 -6.99 -20.47
CA PHE A 34 2.34 -6.36 -19.17
C PHE A 34 1.07 -5.56 -18.89
N TYR A 35 0.63 -4.72 -19.81
CA TYR A 35 -0.60 -3.96 -19.69
C TYR A 35 -1.83 -4.86 -19.48
N LEU A 36 -1.97 -5.92 -20.31
CA LEU A 36 -3.09 -6.86 -20.19
C LEU A 36 -3.08 -7.64 -18.87
N LEU A 37 -1.91 -7.96 -18.32
CA LEU A 37 -1.80 -8.65 -17.04
C LEU A 37 -2.16 -7.71 -15.88
N SER A 38 -1.77 -6.44 -15.94
CA SER A 38 -2.13 -5.46 -14.91
C SER A 38 -3.63 -5.15 -14.89
N GLU A 39 -4.28 -5.04 -16.06
CA GLU A 39 -5.74 -4.86 -16.14
C GLU A 39 -6.54 -6.09 -15.67
N SER A 40 -5.92 -7.26 -15.58
CA SER A 40 -6.58 -8.50 -15.12
C SER A 40 -6.53 -8.71 -13.61
N ALA A 41 -5.77 -7.92 -12.88
CA ALA A 41 -5.72 -8.01 -11.42
C ALA A 41 -7.06 -7.52 -10.83
N GLU A 42 -7.71 -8.38 -10.05
CA GLU A 42 -8.96 -8.04 -9.36
C GLU A 42 -8.63 -7.44 -7.98
N ILE A 43 -9.41 -6.45 -7.57
CA ILE A 43 -9.35 -5.92 -6.21
C ILE A 43 -10.17 -6.87 -5.33
N GLU A 44 -9.51 -7.49 -4.36
CA GLU A 44 -10.17 -8.32 -3.36
C GLU A 44 -10.62 -7.44 -2.19
N VAL A 45 -11.91 -7.54 -1.83
CA VAL A 45 -12.47 -6.82 -0.68
C VAL A 45 -13.12 -7.83 0.26
N ASN A 46 -12.74 -7.81 1.53
CA ASN A 46 -13.30 -8.66 2.56
C ASN A 46 -13.82 -7.82 3.74
N THR A 47 -15.07 -8.09 4.15
CA THR A 47 -15.71 -7.47 5.32
C THR A 47 -16.16 -8.52 6.34
N ASP A 48 -15.82 -9.79 6.13
CA ASP A 48 -16.15 -10.88 7.04
C ASP A 48 -15.09 -10.96 8.15
N ILE A 49 -15.43 -10.47 9.32
CA ILE A 49 -14.55 -10.47 10.50
C ILE A 49 -14.10 -11.87 10.92
N SER A 50 -14.87 -12.92 10.60
CA SER A 50 -14.48 -14.30 10.93
C SER A 50 -13.21 -14.74 10.20
N LYS A 51 -12.84 -14.05 9.14
CA LYS A 51 -11.60 -14.27 8.34
C LYS A 51 -10.45 -13.34 8.73
N TYR A 52 -10.63 -12.52 9.77
CA TYR A 52 -9.63 -11.54 10.19
C TYR A 52 -8.20 -12.13 10.29
N GLN A 53 -8.07 -13.30 10.91
CA GLN A 53 -6.77 -13.97 11.09
C GLN A 53 -6.16 -14.52 9.80
N ASP A 54 -6.91 -14.62 8.70
CA ASP A 54 -6.37 -14.98 7.39
C ASP A 54 -5.54 -13.83 6.80
N PHE A 55 -5.79 -12.59 7.25
CA PHE A 55 -5.23 -11.37 6.67
C PHE A 55 -4.28 -10.62 7.60
N ILE A 56 -4.41 -10.75 8.92
CA ILE A 56 -3.69 -9.97 9.92
C ILE A 56 -2.93 -10.91 10.88
N GLY A 57 -1.69 -10.54 11.17
CA GLY A 57 -0.87 -11.18 12.18
C GLY A 57 -0.16 -12.46 11.74
N LYS A 58 0.41 -13.18 12.71
CA LYS A 58 1.31 -14.31 12.50
C LYS A 58 0.68 -15.54 11.82
N ASN A 59 -0.65 -15.65 11.89
CA ASN A 59 -1.40 -16.77 11.31
C ASN A 59 -1.93 -16.43 9.91
N ALA A 60 -1.69 -15.23 9.41
CA ALA A 60 -2.11 -14.80 8.08
C ALA A 60 -1.61 -15.76 7.01
N VAL A 61 -2.39 -15.95 5.94
CA VAL A 61 -1.98 -16.72 4.78
C VAL A 61 -0.76 -16.09 4.13
N GLU A 62 0.01 -16.86 3.35
CA GLU A 62 1.34 -16.47 2.91
C GLU A 62 1.38 -15.10 2.20
N GLU A 63 0.36 -14.79 1.40
CA GLU A 63 0.24 -13.53 0.66
C GLU A 63 0.12 -12.29 1.56
N TYR A 64 -0.38 -12.46 2.78
CA TYR A 64 -0.63 -11.37 3.74
C TYR A 64 0.38 -11.35 4.89
N ARG A 65 1.34 -12.29 4.92
CA ARG A 65 2.22 -12.47 6.09
C ARG A 65 3.35 -11.46 6.19
N ASN A 66 3.80 -10.90 5.10
CA ASN A 66 5.01 -10.07 5.10
C ASN A 66 4.77 -8.62 4.72
N LYS A 67 3.68 -8.25 4.15
CA LYS A 67 3.26 -6.87 3.83
C LYS A 67 4.41 -5.85 3.76
N TRP A 68 5.40 -6.15 2.93
CA TRP A 68 6.65 -5.36 2.76
C TRP A 68 7.48 -5.19 4.05
N GLY A 69 7.26 -5.99 5.08
CA GLY A 69 7.96 -5.90 6.36
C GLY A 69 7.42 -4.86 7.33
N MET A 70 6.26 -4.30 7.05
CA MET A 70 5.56 -3.39 7.98
C MET A 70 5.09 -4.15 9.22
N ASP A 71 5.16 -3.47 10.37
CA ASP A 71 4.83 -4.08 11.65
C ASP A 71 3.33 -3.99 11.96
N GLU A 72 2.65 -5.13 11.85
CA GLU A 72 1.23 -5.28 12.17
C GLU A 72 0.96 -5.58 13.66
N SER A 73 1.96 -5.55 14.54
CA SER A 73 1.73 -5.78 15.98
C SER A 73 0.87 -4.71 16.64
N ILE A 74 0.67 -3.57 15.96
CA ILE A 74 -0.32 -2.55 16.32
C ILE A 74 -1.74 -3.12 16.30
N PHE A 75 -2.08 -3.95 15.30
CA PHE A 75 -3.37 -4.61 15.24
C PHE A 75 -3.51 -5.69 16.32
N PRO A 76 -4.75 -5.95 16.82
CA PRO A 76 -5.01 -7.12 17.66
C PRO A 76 -4.60 -8.39 16.93
N GLN A 77 -3.94 -9.32 17.61
CA GLN A 77 -3.54 -10.58 16.99
C GLN A 77 -4.71 -11.56 16.78
N GLU A 78 -5.80 -11.35 17.47
CA GLU A 78 -7.05 -12.10 17.35
C GLU A 78 -8.23 -11.23 17.80
N ILE A 79 -9.40 -11.52 17.29
CA ILE A 79 -10.65 -10.91 17.76
C ILE A 79 -11.15 -11.74 18.93
N THR A 80 -11.27 -11.10 20.09
CA THR A 80 -11.69 -11.75 21.34
C THR A 80 -13.16 -11.40 21.70
N GLU A 81 -13.72 -12.09 22.69
CA GLU A 81 -15.09 -11.82 23.18
C GLU A 81 -15.25 -10.45 23.85
N GLN A 82 -14.13 -9.82 24.27
CA GLN A 82 -14.12 -8.47 24.84
C GLN A 82 -14.17 -7.37 23.78
N MET A 83 -14.06 -7.73 22.52
CA MET A 83 -14.05 -6.81 21.38
C MET A 83 -15.43 -6.77 20.72
N THR A 84 -16.07 -5.61 20.69
CA THR A 84 -17.25 -5.39 19.86
C THR A 84 -16.81 -4.74 18.55
N VAL A 85 -16.64 -5.54 17.50
CA VAL A 85 -16.30 -5.02 16.18
C VAL A 85 -17.46 -4.23 15.61
N LYS A 86 -17.24 -2.96 15.32
CA LYS A 86 -18.22 -2.04 14.73
C LYS A 86 -18.13 -1.97 13.22
N ASP A 87 -16.92 -2.03 12.70
CA ASP A 87 -16.68 -2.02 11.26
C ASP A 87 -15.33 -2.70 10.96
N TYR A 88 -15.25 -3.33 9.80
CA TYR A 88 -14.03 -3.99 9.34
C TYR A 88 -14.02 -4.07 7.82
N LYS A 89 -12.88 -3.76 7.25
CA LYS A 89 -12.64 -3.99 5.82
C LYS A 89 -11.17 -4.31 5.59
N MET A 90 -10.92 -5.27 4.73
CA MET A 90 -9.63 -5.55 4.14
C MET A 90 -9.75 -5.43 2.62
N VAL A 91 -8.79 -4.77 2.01
CA VAL A 91 -8.67 -4.62 0.56
C VAL A 91 -7.26 -5.05 0.16
N TYR A 92 -7.19 -5.91 -0.82
CA TYR A 92 -5.94 -6.38 -1.41
C TYR A 92 -5.96 -6.19 -2.92
N TYR A 93 -4.87 -5.71 -3.45
CA TYR A 93 -4.68 -5.54 -4.88
C TYR A 93 -3.23 -5.84 -5.24
N ASN A 94 -3.02 -6.68 -6.24
CA ASN A 94 -1.67 -7.07 -6.66
C ASN A 94 -1.58 -7.11 -8.18
N PRO A 95 -1.50 -5.94 -8.85
CA PRO A 95 -1.27 -5.89 -10.29
C PRO A 95 0.16 -6.31 -10.65
N TRP A 96 1.15 -5.85 -9.86
CA TRP A 96 2.58 -6.15 -9.96
C TRP A 96 3.23 -6.19 -8.58
N ASP A 97 2.82 -5.26 -7.74
CA ASP A 97 3.29 -5.07 -6.37
C ASP A 97 2.07 -5.06 -5.45
N ALA A 98 2.11 -5.91 -4.43
CA ALA A 98 0.98 -6.08 -3.52
C ALA A 98 0.71 -4.80 -2.72
N GLN A 99 -0.56 -4.41 -2.66
CA GLN A 99 -1.06 -3.28 -1.90
C GLN A 99 -2.13 -3.77 -0.92
N TYR A 100 -2.05 -3.28 0.31
CA TYR A 100 -2.93 -3.68 1.39
C TYR A 100 -3.55 -2.44 2.03
N LEU A 101 -4.86 -2.45 2.17
CA LEU A 101 -5.58 -1.47 2.95
C LEU A 101 -6.51 -2.22 3.87
N SER A 102 -6.37 -2.02 5.17
CA SER A 102 -7.32 -2.58 6.13
C SER A 102 -7.65 -1.55 7.19
N TYR A 103 -8.89 -1.62 7.69
CA TYR A 103 -9.23 -0.96 8.93
C TYR A 103 -10.12 -1.86 9.79
N LEU A 104 -10.02 -1.67 11.09
CA LEU A 104 -10.80 -2.36 12.09
C LEU A 104 -11.24 -1.35 13.15
N VAL A 105 -12.54 -1.22 13.38
CA VAL A 105 -13.13 -0.36 14.40
C VAL A 105 -13.66 -1.24 15.51
N VAL A 106 -13.10 -1.10 16.72
CA VAL A 106 -13.45 -1.91 17.88
C VAL A 106 -13.91 -1.02 19.01
N GLN A 107 -15.06 -1.34 19.60
CA GLN A 107 -15.48 -0.81 20.87
C GLN A 107 -15.11 -1.81 21.97
N TYR A 108 -14.49 -1.34 23.03
CA TYR A 108 -14.06 -2.10 24.21
C TYR A 108 -14.95 -1.76 25.42
N ASP A 109 -14.99 -2.63 26.42
CA ASP A 109 -15.38 -2.21 27.76
C ASP A 109 -14.24 -1.39 28.44
N ALA A 110 -14.56 -0.73 29.54
CA ALA A 110 -13.64 0.25 30.13
C ALA A 110 -12.28 -0.34 30.52
N ASP A 111 -12.25 -1.52 31.14
CA ASP A 111 -11.01 -2.14 31.64
C ASP A 111 -10.14 -2.58 30.44
N ASN A 112 -10.74 -3.23 29.44
CA ASN A 112 -10.03 -3.67 28.23
C ASN A 112 -9.61 -2.51 27.35
N TYR A 113 -10.35 -1.39 27.35
CA TYR A 113 -9.96 -0.17 26.65
C TYR A 113 -8.68 0.43 27.23
N GLU A 114 -8.62 0.58 28.57
CA GLU A 114 -7.44 1.13 29.23
C GLU A 114 -6.20 0.26 28.99
N ASP A 115 -6.32 -1.06 29.09
CA ASP A 115 -5.24 -2.01 28.82
C ASP A 115 -4.74 -1.91 27.37
N GLU A 116 -5.64 -1.78 26.41
CA GLU A 116 -5.29 -1.69 24.99
C GLU A 116 -4.64 -0.34 24.64
N VAL A 117 -5.14 0.76 25.22
CA VAL A 117 -4.51 2.09 25.09
C VAL A 117 -3.10 2.05 25.66
N GLU A 118 -2.90 1.45 26.86
CA GLU A 118 -1.55 1.32 27.46
C GLU A 118 -0.62 0.51 26.55
N ARG A 119 -1.09 -0.60 25.98
CA ARG A 119 -0.32 -1.41 25.03
C ARG A 119 0.11 -0.62 23.80
N LEU A 120 -0.82 0.13 23.21
CA LEU A 120 -0.56 0.92 22.01
C LEU A 120 0.36 2.11 22.28
N MET A 121 0.16 2.82 23.38
CA MET A 121 1.05 3.93 23.79
C MET A 121 2.47 3.49 24.13
N ALA A 122 2.66 2.23 24.54
CA ALA A 122 3.98 1.65 24.77
C ALA A 122 4.69 1.24 23.45
N TYR A 123 3.99 1.27 22.31
CA TYR A 123 4.58 0.95 21.01
C TYR A 123 5.64 2.00 20.61
N PRO A 124 6.82 1.59 20.10
CA PRO A 124 7.87 2.52 19.68
C PRO A 124 7.52 3.20 18.35
N SER A 125 6.60 4.15 18.41
CA SER A 125 6.09 4.86 17.22
C SER A 125 7.19 5.56 16.45
N THR A 126 7.07 5.50 15.11
CA THR A 126 7.98 6.15 14.17
C THR A 126 7.48 7.53 13.77
N GLU A 127 8.40 8.39 13.30
CA GLU A 127 8.04 9.66 12.68
C GLU A 127 7.27 9.43 11.37
N TYR A 128 6.23 10.21 11.14
CA TYR A 128 5.38 10.09 9.95
C TYR A 128 5.03 11.45 9.32
N ILE A 129 5.21 12.54 10.07
CA ILE A 129 4.87 13.89 9.59
C ILE A 129 5.65 14.22 8.32
N GLY A 130 4.94 14.69 7.31
CA GLY A 130 5.47 15.01 5.99
C GLY A 130 5.61 13.82 5.04
N TYR A 131 5.45 12.57 5.51
CA TYR A 131 5.33 11.43 4.60
C TYR A 131 3.98 11.49 3.91
N TYR A 132 3.98 11.41 2.58
CA TYR A 132 2.75 11.50 1.77
C TYR A 132 1.87 12.72 2.09
N GLY A 133 2.47 13.83 2.56
CA GLY A 133 1.76 15.04 2.93
C GLY A 133 1.08 15.02 4.30
N ALA A 134 1.28 13.97 5.11
CA ALA A 134 0.67 13.86 6.43
C ALA A 134 1.07 15.00 7.36
N GLU A 135 0.10 15.68 7.97
CA GLU A 135 0.27 16.81 8.90
C GLU A 135 -0.21 16.50 10.33
N GLY A 136 -0.76 15.31 10.56
CA GLY A 136 -1.36 14.88 11.83
C GLY A 136 -2.72 14.25 11.60
N PHE A 137 -3.54 14.18 12.65
CA PHE A 137 -4.91 13.68 12.59
C PHE A 137 -5.90 14.76 13.02
N ASP A 138 -7.16 14.59 12.66
CA ASP A 138 -8.25 15.46 13.09
C ASP A 138 -8.45 15.40 14.60
N ASP A 139 -8.91 16.49 15.21
CA ASP A 139 -9.17 16.60 16.66
C ASP A 139 -10.23 15.57 17.17
N GLU A 140 -10.96 14.90 16.27
CA GLU A 140 -11.90 13.83 16.62
C GLU A 140 -11.18 12.57 17.13
N TYR A 141 -9.90 12.38 16.71
CA TYR A 141 -9.13 11.17 17.05
C TYR A 141 -7.73 11.49 17.54
N GLU A 142 -7.28 10.75 18.54
CA GLU A 142 -5.92 10.78 19.04
C GLU A 142 -5.12 9.59 18.50
N LEU A 143 -3.88 9.84 18.05
CA LEU A 143 -2.96 8.80 17.61
C LEU A 143 -2.36 8.10 18.82
N LEU A 144 -2.53 6.76 18.90
CA LEU A 144 -1.96 5.93 19.97
C LEU A 144 -0.63 5.27 19.55
N ALA A 145 -0.55 4.77 18.33
CA ALA A 145 0.62 4.07 17.83
C ALA A 145 0.79 4.28 16.32
N MET A 146 2.04 4.36 15.85
CA MET A 146 2.37 4.53 14.43
C MET A 146 3.61 3.73 14.04
N CYS A 147 3.47 2.87 13.03
CA CYS A 147 4.55 2.33 12.24
C CYS A 147 4.46 2.97 10.85
N ALA A 148 5.36 3.89 10.53
CA ALA A 148 5.41 4.57 9.26
C ALA A 148 6.74 4.28 8.56
N ASP A 149 6.67 4.00 7.28
CA ASP A 149 7.81 3.90 6.40
C ASP A 149 7.64 4.85 5.21
N SER A 150 8.73 5.55 4.87
CA SER A 150 8.73 6.58 3.84
C SER A 150 8.54 6.05 2.42
N TYR A 151 8.58 4.74 2.22
CA TYR A 151 8.44 4.06 0.94
C TYR A 151 7.23 3.14 0.88
N GLN A 152 6.76 2.65 2.05
CA GLN A 152 5.79 1.56 2.16
C GLN A 152 4.46 1.96 2.80
N GLY A 153 4.35 3.15 3.37
CA GLY A 153 3.10 3.63 3.95
C GLY A 153 3.01 3.51 5.47
N PHE A 154 1.82 3.22 6.00
CA PHE A 154 1.49 3.38 7.41
C PHE A 154 0.71 2.20 7.98
N VAL A 155 1.03 1.83 9.24
CA VAL A 155 0.18 1.02 10.13
C VAL A 155 0.02 1.79 11.42
N TYR A 156 -1.21 2.05 11.87
CA TYR A 156 -1.44 2.89 13.05
C TYR A 156 -2.74 2.55 13.78
N ALA A 157 -2.85 3.09 14.99
CA ALA A 157 -4.07 3.02 15.78
C ALA A 157 -4.47 4.41 16.30
N LEU A 158 -5.76 4.71 16.19
CA LEU A 158 -6.40 5.92 16.68
C LEU A 158 -7.41 5.60 17.77
N THR A 159 -7.73 6.57 18.63
CA THR A 159 -8.83 6.47 19.57
C THR A 159 -9.73 7.70 19.54
N ASP A 160 -11.02 7.52 19.88
CA ASP A 160 -11.97 8.62 20.14
C ASP A 160 -11.88 9.15 21.60
N GLY A 161 -10.94 8.61 22.40
CA GLY A 161 -10.77 8.99 23.79
C GLY A 161 -11.87 8.52 24.73
N GLN A 162 -12.76 7.60 24.31
CA GLN A 162 -13.86 7.09 25.10
C GLN A 162 -13.79 5.56 25.26
N ASP A 163 -14.13 4.82 24.23
CA ASP A 163 -14.18 3.36 24.27
C ASP A 163 -13.84 2.70 22.93
N THR A 164 -13.52 3.52 21.90
CA THR A 164 -13.35 3.03 20.55
C THR A 164 -11.90 3.20 20.09
N ILE A 165 -11.34 2.15 19.50
CA ILE A 165 -10.03 2.16 18.85
C ILE A 165 -10.21 1.79 17.37
N ILE A 166 -9.55 2.54 16.50
CA ILE A 166 -9.51 2.35 15.07
C ILE A 166 -8.10 1.96 14.67
N TYR A 167 -7.94 0.76 14.15
CA TYR A 167 -6.68 0.28 13.58
C TYR A 167 -6.73 0.44 12.09
N VAL A 168 -5.64 0.91 11.49
CA VAL A 168 -5.55 1.16 10.05
C VAL A 168 -4.21 0.69 9.53
N GLU A 169 -4.21 0.00 8.41
CA GLU A 169 -3.03 -0.21 7.58
C GLU A 169 -3.27 0.29 6.16
N ILE A 170 -2.30 1.00 5.61
CA ILE A 170 -2.24 1.44 4.22
C ILE A 170 -0.83 1.15 3.77
N ILE A 171 -0.64 -0.01 3.12
CA ILE A 171 0.68 -0.55 2.80
C ILE A 171 0.77 -0.74 1.28
N PHE A 172 1.84 -0.24 0.72
CA PHE A 172 2.13 -0.28 -0.72
C PHE A 172 3.65 -0.29 -0.94
N CYS A 173 4.10 -0.15 -2.17
CA CYS A 173 5.48 0.16 -2.50
C CYS A 173 5.55 1.28 -3.55
N ASN A 174 6.74 1.74 -3.87
CA ASN A 174 6.96 2.75 -4.92
C ASN A 174 6.32 4.12 -4.65
N TYR A 175 6.06 4.47 -3.36
CA TYR A 175 5.54 5.77 -2.92
C TYR A 175 4.08 6.07 -3.29
N PHE A 176 3.29 5.12 -3.78
CA PHE A 176 1.88 5.35 -4.13
C PHE A 176 1.06 4.06 -4.11
N MET A 177 -0.26 4.23 -4.11
CA MET A 177 -1.25 3.18 -4.32
C MET A 177 -1.87 3.32 -5.70
N ASP A 178 -2.07 2.19 -6.39
CA ASP A 178 -2.80 2.12 -7.65
C ASP A 178 -4.32 2.15 -7.45
N ILE A 179 -4.78 1.63 -6.29
CA ILE A 179 -6.22 1.67 -5.95
C ILE A 179 -6.62 3.06 -5.45
N ASP A 180 -7.84 3.48 -5.77
CA ASP A 180 -8.44 4.65 -5.13
C ASP A 180 -8.84 4.29 -3.69
N TYR A 181 -7.87 4.43 -2.77
CA TYR A 181 -8.05 4.06 -1.37
C TYR A 181 -9.18 4.82 -0.67
N LYS A 182 -9.56 6.00 -1.15
CA LYS A 182 -10.65 6.81 -0.59
C LYS A 182 -12.03 6.18 -0.79
N GLU A 183 -12.17 5.25 -1.74
CA GLU A 183 -13.39 4.45 -1.90
C GLU A 183 -13.56 3.41 -0.78
N TYR A 184 -12.48 3.04 -0.11
CA TYR A 184 -12.46 1.92 0.83
C TYR A 184 -12.32 2.30 2.29
N ILE A 185 -11.76 3.49 2.59
CA ILE A 185 -11.56 3.97 3.95
C ILE A 185 -12.12 5.39 4.12
N SER A 186 -12.69 5.68 5.27
CA SER A 186 -13.18 7.02 5.59
C SER A 186 -12.02 8.02 5.69
N GLU A 187 -12.16 9.21 5.09
CA GLU A 187 -11.17 10.27 5.17
C GLU A 187 -10.84 10.68 6.62
N LYS A 188 -11.79 10.57 7.54
CA LYS A 188 -11.59 10.87 8.96
C LYS A 188 -10.60 9.92 9.68
N PHE A 189 -10.33 8.76 9.11
CA PHE A 189 -9.33 7.82 9.63
C PHE A 189 -7.95 8.07 9.04
N LEU A 190 -7.83 8.90 8.00
CA LEU A 190 -6.57 9.22 7.33
C LEU A 190 -5.89 10.42 8.00
N PRO A 191 -4.54 10.50 7.95
CA PRO A 191 -3.86 11.72 8.34
C PRO A 191 -4.30 12.91 7.49
N ILE A 192 -4.39 14.09 8.08
CA ILE A 192 -4.66 15.34 7.37
C ILE A 192 -3.59 15.55 6.30
N GLY A 193 -4.01 15.86 5.07
CA GLY A 193 -3.11 16.08 3.93
C GLY A 193 -2.53 14.81 3.31
N PHE A 194 -2.88 13.61 3.81
CA PHE A 194 -2.37 12.35 3.27
C PHE A 194 -2.77 12.14 1.82
N ASP A 195 -1.77 11.97 0.96
CA ASP A 195 -1.94 11.69 -0.47
C ASP A 195 -0.97 10.60 -0.93
N ALA A 196 -1.50 9.39 -1.11
CA ALA A 196 -0.79 8.25 -1.68
C ALA A 196 -1.25 7.93 -3.11
N THR A 197 -1.86 8.87 -3.82
CA THR A 197 -2.21 8.68 -5.24
C THR A 197 -0.96 8.67 -6.13
N SER A 198 -1.05 8.03 -7.29
CA SER A 198 0.05 8.04 -8.26
C SER A 198 0.43 9.48 -8.68
N ASN A 199 1.71 9.74 -8.77
CA ASN A 199 2.30 11.07 -9.02
C ASN A 199 2.04 12.11 -7.93
N ASN A 200 1.80 11.68 -6.69
CA ASN A 200 1.67 12.59 -5.56
C ASN A 200 2.96 13.44 -5.34
N PRO A 201 2.86 14.59 -4.66
CA PRO A 201 4.03 15.48 -4.48
C PRO A 201 5.18 14.84 -3.71
N TYR A 202 4.89 13.89 -2.81
CA TYR A 202 5.91 13.18 -2.03
C TYR A 202 6.70 12.24 -2.92
N GLU A 203 6.04 11.42 -3.75
CA GLU A 203 6.65 10.55 -4.75
C GLU A 203 7.58 11.35 -5.67
N GLN A 204 7.09 12.46 -6.25
CA GLN A 204 7.87 13.32 -7.12
C GLN A 204 9.13 13.86 -6.45
N LYS A 205 9.02 14.28 -5.18
CA LYS A 205 10.15 14.76 -4.39
C LYS A 205 11.20 13.67 -4.15
N MET A 206 10.75 12.44 -3.86
CA MET A 206 11.65 11.31 -3.58
C MET A 206 12.37 10.83 -4.85
N MET A 207 11.67 10.75 -5.97
CA MET A 207 12.26 10.39 -7.26
C MET A 207 13.31 11.40 -7.74
N ASN A 208 13.08 12.70 -7.52
CA ASN A 208 14.05 13.74 -7.90
C ASN A 208 15.31 13.72 -7.02
N ARG A 209 15.22 13.32 -5.75
CA ARG A 209 16.40 13.17 -4.86
C ARG A 209 17.34 12.03 -5.29
N GLY A 210 16.81 11.00 -5.93
CA GLY A 210 17.62 9.89 -6.45
C GLY A 210 18.42 10.23 -7.73
N GLN A 211 18.25 11.44 -8.28
CA GLN A 211 18.92 11.91 -9.50
C GLN A 211 20.05 12.93 -9.23
N GLU A 212 20.23 13.37 -7.99
CA GLU A 212 21.33 14.20 -7.51
C GLU A 212 22.47 13.31 -6.92
#